data_a805453660c80f1830104c4f4d53edab
#
_entry.id   a805453660c80f1830104c4f4d53edab
#
_cell.length_a   1.000
_cell.length_b   1.000
_cell.length_c   1.000
_cell.angle_alpha   90.00
_cell.angle_beta   90.00
_cell.angle_gamma   90.00
#
_symmetry.space_group_name_H-M   'P 1'
#
loop_
_entity.id
_entity.type
_entity.pdbx_description
1 polymer ?
#
loop_
_entity_poly.entity_id
_entity_poly.type
_entity_poly.pdbx_seq_one_letter_code
_entity_poly.pdbx_strand_id
1 'polypeptide(L)'
;MITPSTHASFTLIAENHLIPYFGKRKIGSITETDIQSYISYLHDAGRLDKIGGLTVKTIRDVILVLRLSMEFAYKERAIPLLNWDLIEYPKELGIKKVVSLSKDQEQALIQCIYMNLNRKTAGILIALFTGVRIGELCGLQMKDISLTDKTISINKTVQRIYDKKKGESYLHIGPPKTKTSARTIPVPSLLMNIIKKFYTDNPNHYFLTGKTKPTEPRTYRQF
;
A
#
# COMPACT_ATOMS: atom_id res chain seq x y z
N MET A 1 14.67 1.55 -11.64
CA MET A 1 14.76 0.46 -10.62
C MET A 1 13.42 0.40 -9.89
N ILE A 2 12.77 -0.77 -9.79
CA ILE A 2 11.50 -0.95 -9.08
C ILE A 2 11.75 -1.13 -7.57
N THR A 3 10.77 -0.71 -6.75
CA THR A 3 10.88 -0.85 -5.29
C THR A 3 10.73 -2.33 -4.85
N PRO A 4 11.28 -2.72 -3.67
CA PRO A 4 11.11 -4.08 -3.16
C PRO A 4 9.64 -4.53 -3.04
N SER A 5 8.75 -3.63 -2.65
CA SER A 5 7.31 -3.92 -2.57
C SER A 5 6.67 -4.14 -3.93
N THR A 6 7.05 -3.36 -4.94
CA THR A 6 6.56 -3.56 -6.31
C THR A 6 7.05 -4.88 -6.87
N HIS A 7 8.33 -5.22 -6.65
CA HIS A 7 8.91 -6.50 -7.06
C HIS A 7 8.14 -7.67 -6.42
N ALA A 8 7.93 -7.63 -5.09
CA ALA A 8 7.19 -8.68 -4.39
C ALA A 8 5.75 -8.83 -4.93
N SER A 9 5.06 -7.71 -5.21
CA SER A 9 3.71 -7.74 -5.79
C SER A 9 3.70 -8.34 -7.20
N PHE A 10 4.65 -7.98 -8.05
CA PHE A 10 4.75 -8.53 -9.41
C PHE A 10 5.07 -10.02 -9.38
N THR A 11 5.96 -10.46 -8.49
CA THR A 11 6.27 -11.88 -8.29
C THR A 11 5.01 -12.66 -7.90
N LEU A 12 4.25 -12.16 -6.91
CA LEU A 12 3.01 -12.83 -6.48
C LEU A 12 1.97 -12.89 -7.61
N ILE A 13 1.81 -11.83 -8.39
CA ILE A 13 0.91 -11.82 -9.54
C ILE A 13 1.36 -12.83 -10.59
N ALA A 14 2.64 -12.83 -10.94
CA ALA A 14 3.17 -13.75 -11.93
C ALA A 14 2.93 -15.21 -11.55
N GLU A 15 3.25 -15.58 -10.32
CA GLU A 15 3.19 -16.96 -9.85
C GLU A 15 1.78 -17.44 -9.50
N ASN A 16 0.90 -16.55 -9.04
CA ASN A 16 -0.46 -16.93 -8.67
C ASN A 16 -1.44 -16.87 -9.84
N HIS A 17 -1.17 -16.04 -10.85
CA HIS A 17 -2.12 -15.81 -11.93
C HIS A 17 -1.55 -16.07 -13.32
N LEU A 18 -0.34 -15.58 -13.64
CA LEU A 18 0.19 -15.67 -15.01
C LEU A 18 0.81 -17.04 -15.32
N ILE A 19 1.70 -17.54 -14.45
CA ILE A 19 2.38 -18.81 -14.68
C ILE A 19 1.41 -20.00 -14.71
N PRO A 20 0.39 -20.11 -13.82
CA PRO A 20 -0.58 -21.19 -13.91
C PRO A 20 -1.36 -21.24 -15.23
N TYR A 21 -1.59 -20.09 -15.86
CA TYR A 21 -2.37 -20.00 -17.08
C TYR A 21 -1.50 -20.06 -18.36
N PHE A 22 -0.43 -19.27 -18.40
CA PHE A 22 0.42 -19.12 -19.59
C PHE A 22 1.75 -19.88 -19.53
N GLY A 23 2.18 -20.37 -18.36
CA GLY A 23 3.55 -20.84 -18.14
C GLY A 23 3.97 -22.03 -19.00
N LYS A 24 3.03 -22.80 -19.57
CA LYS A 24 3.30 -23.89 -20.50
C LYS A 24 3.31 -23.47 -21.99
N ARG A 25 2.94 -22.22 -22.27
CA ARG A 25 2.86 -21.69 -23.64
C ARG A 25 4.15 -20.97 -24.02
N LYS A 26 4.50 -21.03 -25.30
CA LYS A 26 5.57 -20.19 -25.85
C LYS A 26 5.10 -18.75 -25.85
N ILE A 27 5.92 -17.82 -25.38
CA ILE A 27 5.55 -16.41 -25.28
C ILE A 27 5.10 -15.82 -26.64
N GLY A 28 5.72 -16.23 -27.73
CA GLY A 28 5.38 -15.79 -29.10
C GLY A 28 4.07 -16.35 -29.64
N SER A 29 3.43 -17.30 -28.94
CA SER A 29 2.12 -17.84 -29.36
C SER A 29 0.95 -17.21 -28.62
N ILE A 30 1.20 -16.23 -27.76
CA ILE A 30 0.16 -15.53 -27.00
C ILE A 30 -0.31 -14.34 -27.84
N THR A 31 -1.60 -14.33 -28.16
CA THR A 31 -2.27 -13.31 -28.99
C THR A 31 -3.15 -12.40 -28.14
N GLU A 32 -3.64 -11.30 -28.72
CA GLU A 32 -4.63 -10.41 -28.11
C GLU A 32 -5.92 -11.17 -27.72
N THR A 33 -6.34 -12.11 -28.58
CA THR A 33 -7.52 -12.97 -28.32
C THR A 33 -7.31 -13.84 -27.09
N ASP A 34 -6.11 -14.38 -26.88
CA ASP A 34 -5.78 -15.17 -25.70
C ASP A 34 -5.82 -14.29 -24.42
N ILE A 35 -5.32 -13.07 -24.53
CA ILE A 35 -5.34 -12.12 -23.42
C ILE A 35 -6.78 -11.73 -23.08
N GLN A 36 -7.63 -11.51 -24.09
CA GLN A 36 -9.05 -11.21 -23.88
C GLN A 36 -9.78 -12.38 -23.22
N SER A 37 -9.54 -13.61 -23.65
CA SER A 37 -10.08 -14.84 -23.05
C SER A 37 -9.60 -14.99 -21.58
N TYR A 38 -8.35 -14.63 -21.32
CA TYR A 38 -7.80 -14.67 -19.96
C TYR A 38 -8.45 -13.63 -19.05
N ILE A 39 -8.75 -12.42 -19.53
CA ILE A 39 -9.48 -11.40 -18.78
C ILE A 39 -10.87 -11.92 -18.39
N SER A 40 -11.58 -12.56 -19.31
CA SER A 40 -12.90 -13.18 -19.03
C SER A 40 -12.76 -14.27 -17.96
N TYR A 41 -11.77 -15.15 -18.09
CA TYR A 41 -11.48 -16.17 -17.07
C TYR A 41 -11.19 -15.54 -15.69
N LEU A 42 -10.35 -14.50 -15.62
CA LEU A 42 -10.05 -13.81 -14.36
C LEU A 42 -11.29 -13.16 -13.74
N HIS A 43 -12.18 -12.63 -14.59
CA HIS A 43 -13.43 -12.02 -14.14
C HIS A 43 -14.41 -13.04 -13.55
N ASP A 44 -14.47 -14.24 -14.10
CA ASP A 44 -15.47 -15.25 -13.73
C ASP A 44 -14.96 -16.22 -12.66
N ALA A 45 -13.69 -16.63 -12.74
CA ALA A 45 -13.11 -17.71 -11.93
C ALA A 45 -11.67 -17.45 -11.45
N GLY A 46 -11.18 -16.21 -11.51
CA GLY A 46 -9.77 -15.88 -11.24
C GLY A 46 -9.34 -15.86 -9.78
N ARG A 47 -10.24 -16.08 -8.82
CA ARG A 47 -9.87 -16.08 -7.39
C ARG A 47 -9.09 -17.34 -7.02
N LEU A 48 -8.10 -17.17 -6.15
CA LEU A 48 -7.24 -18.26 -5.69
C LEU A 48 -7.99 -19.29 -4.83
N ASP A 49 -9.04 -18.87 -4.13
CA ASP A 49 -9.95 -19.75 -3.36
C ASP A 49 -10.97 -20.49 -4.25
N LYS A 50 -10.91 -20.25 -5.58
CA LYS A 50 -11.80 -20.83 -6.61
C LYS A 50 -13.28 -20.48 -6.42
N ILE A 51 -13.60 -19.44 -5.65
CA ILE A 51 -14.98 -18.98 -5.39
C ILE A 51 -15.16 -17.63 -6.09
N GLY A 52 -15.54 -17.65 -7.38
CA GLY A 52 -15.80 -16.46 -8.20
C GLY A 52 -14.58 -15.78 -8.80
N GLY A 53 -14.79 -14.60 -9.37
CA GLY A 53 -13.81 -13.86 -10.13
C GLY A 53 -13.10 -12.75 -9.35
N LEU A 54 -12.18 -12.10 -10.05
CA LEU A 54 -11.42 -10.96 -9.54
C LEU A 54 -12.14 -9.64 -9.84
N THR A 55 -11.86 -8.63 -9.02
CA THR A 55 -12.30 -7.26 -9.33
C THR A 55 -11.57 -6.73 -10.57
N VAL A 56 -12.21 -5.83 -11.32
CA VAL A 56 -11.63 -5.21 -12.52
C VAL A 56 -10.29 -4.55 -12.21
N LYS A 57 -10.16 -3.92 -11.02
CA LYS A 57 -8.89 -3.36 -10.57
C LYS A 57 -7.80 -4.42 -10.46
N THR A 58 -8.09 -5.57 -9.85
CA THR A 58 -7.11 -6.67 -9.71
C THR A 58 -6.75 -7.26 -11.07
N ILE A 59 -7.74 -7.39 -11.97
CA ILE A 59 -7.51 -7.84 -13.36
C ILE A 59 -6.54 -6.88 -14.06
N ARG A 60 -6.75 -5.58 -13.95
CA ARG A 60 -5.83 -4.58 -14.52
C ARG A 60 -4.41 -4.69 -13.97
N ASP A 61 -4.26 -4.94 -12.67
CA ASP A 61 -2.95 -5.15 -12.06
C ASP A 61 -2.27 -6.43 -12.60
N VAL A 62 -3.02 -7.52 -12.81
CA VAL A 62 -2.51 -8.76 -13.42
C VAL A 62 -2.09 -8.52 -14.88
N ILE A 63 -2.95 -7.87 -15.67
CA ILE A 63 -2.66 -7.59 -17.08
C ILE A 63 -1.50 -6.59 -17.23
N LEU A 64 -1.33 -5.65 -16.30
CA LEU A 64 -0.17 -4.76 -16.28
C LEU A 64 1.14 -5.56 -16.20
N VAL A 65 1.23 -6.57 -15.33
CA VAL A 65 2.43 -7.40 -15.21
C VAL A 65 2.66 -8.22 -16.49
N LEU A 66 1.60 -8.77 -17.09
CA LEU A 66 1.67 -9.46 -18.39
C LEU A 66 2.16 -8.51 -19.47
N ARG A 67 1.57 -7.32 -19.58
CA ARG A 67 1.96 -6.29 -20.55
C ARG A 67 3.43 -5.92 -20.44
N LEU A 68 3.93 -5.64 -19.23
CA LEU A 68 5.33 -5.33 -19.01
C LEU A 68 6.26 -6.48 -19.43
N SER A 69 5.84 -7.74 -19.22
CA SER A 69 6.60 -8.93 -19.64
C SER A 69 6.63 -9.06 -21.17
N MET A 70 5.50 -8.82 -21.84
CA MET A 70 5.40 -8.87 -23.30
C MET A 70 6.16 -7.71 -23.96
N GLU A 71 6.09 -6.51 -23.42
CA GLU A 71 6.88 -5.36 -23.88
C GLU A 71 8.39 -5.58 -23.74
N PHE A 72 8.80 -6.26 -22.67
CA PHE A 72 10.20 -6.67 -22.50
C PHE A 72 10.59 -7.70 -23.60
N ALA A 73 9.78 -8.74 -23.81
CA ALA A 73 10.04 -9.74 -24.85
C ALA A 73 10.06 -9.14 -26.27
N TYR A 74 9.22 -8.16 -26.57
CA TYR A 74 9.24 -7.40 -27.80
C TYR A 74 10.56 -6.63 -27.99
N LYS A 75 11.04 -5.94 -26.94
CA LYS A 75 12.33 -5.23 -26.98
C LYS A 75 13.51 -6.16 -27.20
N GLU A 76 13.45 -7.37 -26.67
CA GLU A 76 14.43 -8.44 -26.93
C GLU A 76 14.23 -9.12 -28.31
N ARG A 77 13.30 -8.63 -29.14
CA ARG A 77 12.95 -9.17 -30.46
C ARG A 77 12.48 -10.63 -30.44
N ALA A 78 11.96 -11.09 -29.31
CA ALA A 78 11.47 -12.46 -29.13
C ALA A 78 10.02 -12.65 -29.64
N ILE A 79 9.25 -11.57 -29.72
CA ILE A 79 7.84 -11.57 -30.17
C ILE A 79 7.53 -10.31 -30.99
N PRO A 80 6.46 -10.33 -31.83
CA PRO A 80 5.94 -9.11 -32.47
C PRO A 80 5.27 -8.18 -31.43
N LEU A 81 5.03 -6.93 -31.82
CA LEU A 81 4.30 -5.97 -31.00
C LEU A 81 2.82 -6.36 -30.93
N LEU A 82 2.28 -6.48 -29.74
CA LEU A 82 0.86 -6.68 -29.49
C LEU A 82 0.11 -5.33 -29.47
N ASN A 83 -1.10 -5.34 -30.01
CA ASN A 83 -1.97 -4.18 -29.98
C ASN A 83 -2.84 -4.17 -28.71
N TRP A 84 -2.37 -3.46 -27.67
CA TRP A 84 -3.06 -3.38 -26.38
C TRP A 84 -4.36 -2.55 -26.41
N ASP A 85 -4.60 -1.78 -27.47
CA ASP A 85 -5.83 -0.98 -27.63
C ASP A 85 -7.05 -1.86 -28.00
N LEU A 86 -6.79 -3.09 -28.42
CA LEU A 86 -7.84 -4.09 -28.69
C LEU A 86 -8.31 -4.81 -27.40
N ILE A 87 -7.66 -4.57 -26.28
CA ILE A 87 -7.97 -5.28 -25.02
C ILE A 87 -9.03 -4.52 -24.25
N GLU A 88 -10.17 -5.16 -24.06
CA GLU A 88 -11.30 -4.61 -23.33
C GLU A 88 -11.38 -5.16 -21.90
N TYR A 89 -11.78 -4.30 -20.95
CA TYR A 89 -11.97 -4.67 -19.56
C TYR A 89 -13.47 -4.69 -19.23
N PRO A 90 -13.91 -5.59 -18.33
CA PRO A 90 -15.27 -5.59 -17.83
C PRO A 90 -15.62 -4.23 -17.21
N LYS A 91 -16.88 -3.83 -17.32
CA LYS A 91 -17.37 -2.59 -16.67
C LYS A 91 -17.41 -2.79 -15.16
N GLU A 92 -16.91 -1.81 -14.41
CA GLU A 92 -17.05 -1.82 -12.95
C GLU A 92 -18.52 -1.56 -12.57
N LEU A 93 -19.14 -2.52 -11.90
CA LEU A 93 -20.49 -2.36 -11.37
C LEU A 93 -20.42 -1.60 -10.04
N GLY A 94 -20.73 -0.31 -10.10
CA GLY A 94 -20.90 0.55 -8.92
C GLY A 94 -19.64 1.17 -8.36
N ILE A 95 -19.63 2.48 -8.23
CA ILE A 95 -18.59 3.22 -7.50
C ILE A 95 -18.91 3.07 -6.00
N LYS A 96 -18.06 2.41 -5.24
CA LYS A 96 -18.17 2.44 -3.77
C LYS A 96 -18.03 3.90 -3.32
N LYS A 97 -19.12 4.48 -2.82
CA LYS A 97 -19.05 5.80 -2.20
C LYS A 97 -18.07 5.75 -1.03
N VAL A 98 -17.10 6.65 -1.04
CA VAL A 98 -16.23 6.87 0.12
C VAL A 98 -17.11 7.48 1.20
N VAL A 99 -17.27 6.78 2.31
CA VAL A 99 -18.00 7.31 3.48
C VAL A 99 -16.98 8.10 4.29
N SER A 100 -17.18 9.41 4.39
CA SER A 100 -16.44 10.28 5.30
C SER A 100 -17.18 10.41 6.62
N LEU A 101 -16.46 10.67 7.71
CA LEU A 101 -17.07 10.97 9.00
C LEU A 101 -17.86 12.29 8.90
N SER A 102 -19.06 12.33 9.50
CA SER A 102 -19.74 13.59 9.74
C SER A 102 -19.02 14.39 10.84
N LYS A 103 -19.32 15.70 10.96
CA LYS A 103 -18.73 16.53 12.03
C LYS A 103 -19.02 15.97 13.42
N ASP A 104 -20.24 15.48 13.65
CA ASP A 104 -20.63 14.91 14.96
C ASP A 104 -19.88 13.61 15.24
N GLN A 105 -19.71 12.76 14.21
CA GLN A 105 -18.89 11.52 14.33
C GLN A 105 -17.42 11.83 14.59
N GLU A 106 -16.88 12.86 13.94
CA GLU A 106 -15.51 13.32 14.18
C GLU A 106 -15.34 13.81 15.61
N GLN A 107 -16.25 14.65 16.12
CA GLN A 107 -16.22 15.14 17.49
C GLN A 107 -16.34 14.01 18.51
N ALA A 108 -17.28 13.08 18.30
CA ALA A 108 -17.44 11.91 19.17
C ALA A 108 -16.17 11.04 19.21
N LEU A 109 -15.53 10.83 18.05
CA LEU A 109 -14.26 10.12 17.95
C LEU A 109 -13.15 10.84 18.76
N ILE A 110 -13.03 12.14 18.59
CA ILE A 110 -12.03 12.95 19.31
C ILE A 110 -12.27 12.85 20.83
N GLN A 111 -13.51 12.97 21.30
CA GLN A 111 -13.85 12.83 22.72
C GLN A 111 -13.50 11.44 23.25
N CYS A 112 -13.85 10.38 22.51
CA CYS A 112 -13.51 9.01 22.88
C CYS A 112 -11.99 8.81 23.01
N ILE A 113 -11.22 9.39 22.09
CA ILE A 113 -9.74 9.34 22.12
C ILE A 113 -9.20 10.07 23.36
N TYR A 114 -9.75 11.24 23.72
CA TYR A 114 -9.32 11.97 24.91
C TYR A 114 -9.58 11.19 26.21
N MET A 115 -10.70 10.48 26.30
CA MET A 115 -11.02 9.62 27.45
C MET A 115 -10.09 8.40 27.56
N ASN A 116 -9.57 7.93 26.43
CA ASN A 116 -8.73 6.72 26.34
C ASN A 116 -7.33 7.05 25.78
N LEU A 117 -6.74 8.16 26.24
CA LEU A 117 -5.52 8.68 25.64
C LEU A 117 -4.30 7.80 25.95
N ASN A 118 -3.72 7.25 24.90
CA ASN A 118 -2.48 6.49 24.91
C ASN A 118 -1.71 6.71 23.59
N ARG A 119 -0.52 6.11 23.41
CA ARG A 119 0.30 6.29 22.20
C ARG A 119 -0.44 5.93 20.92
N LYS A 120 -1.25 4.87 20.94
CA LYS A 120 -1.97 4.43 19.75
C LYS A 120 -3.11 5.38 19.40
N THR A 121 -3.90 5.78 20.40
CA THR A 121 -5.00 6.74 20.19
C THR A 121 -4.49 8.13 19.85
N ALA A 122 -3.36 8.57 20.41
CA ALA A 122 -2.67 9.80 20.00
C ALA A 122 -2.21 9.73 18.54
N GLY A 123 -1.79 8.54 18.05
CA GLY A 123 -1.47 8.31 16.65
C GLY A 123 -2.67 8.51 15.73
N ILE A 124 -3.89 8.14 16.14
CA ILE A 124 -5.12 8.42 15.36
C ILE A 124 -5.33 9.93 15.21
N LEU A 125 -5.13 10.70 16.30
CA LEU A 125 -5.20 12.18 16.22
C LEU A 125 -4.15 12.75 15.27
N ILE A 126 -2.91 12.24 15.31
CA ILE A 126 -1.88 12.64 14.36
C ILE A 126 -2.36 12.39 12.93
N ALA A 127 -2.88 11.19 12.64
CA ALA A 127 -3.36 10.87 11.29
C ALA A 127 -4.55 11.76 10.86
N LEU A 128 -5.50 12.01 11.78
CA LEU A 128 -6.68 12.83 11.52
C LEU A 128 -6.32 14.28 11.19
N PHE A 129 -5.43 14.90 11.99
CA PHE A 129 -5.08 16.31 11.82
C PHE A 129 -3.99 16.58 10.78
N THR A 130 -3.18 15.58 10.42
CA THR A 130 -2.03 15.78 9.51
C THR A 130 -2.17 15.07 8.17
N GLY A 131 -3.13 14.16 8.03
CA GLY A 131 -3.30 13.36 6.81
C GLY A 131 -2.13 12.41 6.51
N VAL A 132 -1.31 12.05 7.51
CA VAL A 132 -0.21 11.08 7.31
C VAL A 132 -0.76 9.70 6.99
N ARG A 133 -0.09 9.00 6.07
CA ARG A 133 -0.46 7.62 5.74
C ARG A 133 -0.11 6.68 6.90
N ILE A 134 -0.87 5.60 7.05
CA ILE A 134 -0.65 4.63 8.14
C ILE A 134 0.79 4.10 8.21
N GLY A 135 1.43 3.84 7.06
CA GLY A 135 2.83 3.40 7.01
C GLY A 135 3.82 4.50 7.43
N GLU A 136 3.53 5.75 7.12
CA GLU A 136 4.31 6.92 7.56
C GLU A 136 4.18 7.10 9.07
N LEU A 137 2.96 7.02 9.61
CA LEU A 137 2.69 7.09 11.04
C LEU A 137 3.40 5.98 11.83
N CYS A 138 3.34 4.73 11.34
CA CYS A 138 4.06 3.61 11.95
C CYS A 138 5.59 3.78 11.89
N GLY A 139 6.08 4.57 10.92
CA GLY A 139 7.49 4.90 10.75
C GLY A 139 7.96 6.14 11.53
N LEU A 140 7.04 6.88 12.15
CA LEU A 140 7.36 8.13 12.85
C LEU A 140 8.21 7.87 14.09
N GLN A 141 9.40 8.49 14.15
CA GLN A 141 10.32 8.43 15.29
C GLN A 141 10.39 9.76 16.04
N MET A 142 10.91 9.76 17.26
CA MET A 142 11.03 10.99 18.06
C MET A 142 11.87 12.06 17.39
N LYS A 143 12.95 11.69 16.70
CA LYS A 143 13.80 12.61 15.91
C LYS A 143 13.09 13.28 14.74
N ASP A 144 11.96 12.74 14.31
CA ASP A 144 11.15 13.32 13.22
C ASP A 144 10.16 14.37 13.72
N ILE A 145 10.09 14.60 15.04
CA ILE A 145 9.17 15.53 15.70
C ILE A 145 9.96 16.69 16.30
N SER A 146 9.74 17.90 15.80
CA SER A 146 10.25 19.13 16.40
C SER A 146 9.20 19.72 17.35
N LEU A 147 9.48 19.65 18.66
CA LEU A 147 8.61 20.26 19.67
C LEU A 147 8.69 21.79 19.63
N THR A 148 9.85 22.34 19.26
CA THR A 148 10.12 23.79 19.17
C THR A 148 9.40 24.40 17.97
N ASP A 149 9.59 23.81 16.78
CA ASP A 149 8.99 24.32 15.53
C ASP A 149 7.56 23.84 15.35
N LYS A 150 7.08 22.96 16.24
CA LYS A 150 5.76 22.31 16.16
C LYS A 150 5.52 21.63 14.80
N THR A 151 6.47 20.81 14.36
CA THR A 151 6.40 20.14 13.07
C THR A 151 6.67 18.65 13.19
N ILE A 152 6.19 17.91 12.20
CA ILE A 152 6.49 16.48 11.98
C ILE A 152 7.10 16.33 10.59
N SER A 153 8.27 15.69 10.50
CA SER A 153 8.95 15.38 9.25
C SER A 153 8.66 13.95 8.80
N ILE A 154 8.06 13.81 7.64
CA ILE A 154 7.76 12.51 7.02
C ILE A 154 8.87 12.18 6.03
N ASN A 155 9.74 11.23 6.39
CA ASN A 155 10.92 10.85 5.61
C ASN A 155 11.02 9.33 5.39
N LYS A 156 10.14 8.54 6.00
CA LYS A 156 10.12 7.07 5.87
C LYS A 156 8.70 6.52 5.96
N THR A 157 8.56 5.29 5.50
CA THR A 157 7.33 4.50 5.64
C THR A 157 7.66 3.07 6.05
N VAL A 158 6.78 2.46 6.83
CA VAL A 158 6.85 1.05 7.22
C VAL A 158 5.83 0.28 6.40
N GLN A 159 6.23 -0.84 5.84
CA GLN A 159 5.34 -1.74 5.11
C GLN A 159 5.76 -3.20 5.31
N ARG A 160 4.80 -4.12 5.31
CA ARG A 160 5.10 -5.56 5.30
C ARG A 160 5.31 -6.01 3.87
N ILE A 161 6.42 -6.69 3.63
CA ILE A 161 6.74 -7.31 2.35
C ILE A 161 6.82 -8.82 2.55
N TYR A 162 6.18 -9.58 1.65
CA TYR A 162 6.33 -11.02 1.60
C TYR A 162 7.48 -11.37 0.67
N ASP A 163 8.50 -12.05 1.22
CA ASP A 163 9.60 -12.62 0.45
C ASP A 163 9.27 -14.07 0.13
N LYS A 164 8.85 -14.32 -1.10
CA LYS A 164 8.46 -15.65 -1.52
C LYS A 164 9.61 -16.64 -1.56
N LYS A 165 10.85 -16.18 -1.85
CA LYS A 165 12.03 -17.06 -1.84
C LYS A 165 12.31 -17.62 -0.46
N LYS A 166 12.03 -16.83 0.58
CA LYS A 166 12.19 -17.24 1.98
C LYS A 166 10.92 -17.83 2.59
N GLY A 167 9.75 -17.68 1.92
CA GLY A 167 8.45 -18.08 2.45
C GLY A 167 7.97 -17.26 3.65
N GLU A 168 8.56 -16.11 3.92
CA GLU A 168 8.29 -15.29 5.10
C GLU A 168 8.01 -13.83 4.78
N SER A 169 7.37 -13.13 5.71
CA SER A 169 7.13 -11.70 5.62
C SER A 169 8.01 -10.93 6.60
N TYR A 170 8.54 -9.79 6.17
CA TYR A 170 9.31 -8.89 7.01
C TYR A 170 8.79 -7.45 6.94
N LEU A 171 9.11 -6.66 7.98
CA LEU A 171 8.84 -5.23 7.96
C LEU A 171 9.97 -4.52 7.21
N HIS A 172 9.61 -3.87 6.12
CA HIS A 172 10.50 -3.01 5.36
C HIS A 172 10.30 -1.57 5.79
N ILE A 173 11.40 -0.88 6.15
CA ILE A 173 11.43 0.54 6.45
C ILE A 173 12.23 1.20 5.33
N GLY A 174 11.58 2.08 4.59
CA GLY A 174 12.20 2.72 3.43
C GLY A 174 11.69 4.15 3.24
N PRO A 175 12.28 4.88 2.28
CA PRO A 175 11.80 6.22 1.94
C PRO A 175 10.35 6.16 1.45
N PRO A 176 9.61 7.27 1.51
CA PRO A 176 8.30 7.39 0.90
C PRO A 176 8.35 7.06 -0.60
N LYS A 177 7.20 6.62 -1.16
CA LYS A 177 7.10 6.15 -2.55
C LYS A 177 7.55 7.18 -3.60
N THR A 178 7.38 8.47 -3.32
CA THR A 178 7.78 9.58 -4.22
C THR A 178 8.58 10.61 -3.44
N LYS A 179 9.45 11.37 -4.14
CA LYS A 179 10.21 12.48 -3.54
C LYS A 179 9.29 13.52 -2.89
N THR A 180 8.14 13.80 -3.50
CA THR A 180 7.13 14.73 -3.00
C THR A 180 6.39 14.24 -1.75
N SER A 181 6.50 12.95 -1.43
CA SER A 181 5.94 12.40 -0.19
C SER A 181 6.81 12.67 1.04
N ALA A 182 8.10 12.98 0.86
CA ALA A 182 8.95 13.52 1.92
C ALA A 182 8.53 14.98 2.15
N ARG A 183 8.05 15.26 3.36
CA ARG A 183 7.47 16.57 3.69
C ARG A 183 7.55 16.85 5.18
N THR A 184 7.56 18.13 5.54
CA THR A 184 7.38 18.60 6.92
C THR A 184 5.97 19.18 7.06
N ILE A 185 5.26 18.76 8.09
CA ILE A 185 3.87 19.13 8.34
C ILE A 185 3.81 19.96 9.61
N PRO A 186 3.23 21.16 9.58
CA PRO A 186 2.97 21.92 10.80
C PRO A 186 1.88 21.22 11.62
N VAL A 187 2.06 21.21 12.93
CA VAL A 187 1.17 20.54 13.88
C VAL A 187 0.51 21.60 14.77
N PRO A 188 -0.82 21.60 14.89
CA PRO A 188 -1.53 22.51 15.81
C PRO A 188 -1.04 22.36 17.24
N SER A 189 -0.97 23.47 17.98
CA SER A 189 -0.44 23.49 19.35
C SER A 189 -1.14 22.51 20.29
N LEU A 190 -2.47 22.34 20.12
CA LEU A 190 -3.25 21.39 20.91
C LEU A 190 -2.77 19.94 20.70
N LEU A 191 -2.56 19.53 19.44
CA LEU A 191 -2.06 18.20 19.11
C LEU A 191 -0.60 18.05 19.57
N MET A 192 0.22 19.09 19.45
CA MET A 192 1.62 19.05 19.91
C MET A 192 1.70 18.83 21.43
N ASN A 193 0.79 19.41 22.21
CA ASN A 193 0.71 19.17 23.65
C ASN A 193 0.39 17.70 23.98
N ILE A 194 -0.43 17.04 23.16
CA ILE A 194 -0.69 15.60 23.28
C ILE A 194 0.55 14.78 22.92
N ILE A 195 1.20 15.11 21.81
CA ILE A 195 2.44 14.45 21.37
C ILE A 195 3.51 14.53 22.43
N LYS A 196 3.68 15.71 23.08
CA LYS A 196 4.65 15.96 24.14
C LYS A 196 4.48 15.01 25.33
N LYS A 197 3.24 14.62 25.70
CA LYS A 197 2.98 13.65 26.78
C LYS A 197 3.59 12.27 26.52
N PHE A 198 3.80 11.93 25.26
CA PHE A 198 4.34 10.64 24.83
C PHE A 198 5.75 10.75 24.25
N TYR A 199 6.35 11.92 24.27
CA TYR A 199 7.72 12.12 23.78
C TYR A 199 8.71 11.38 24.69
N THR A 200 9.80 10.89 24.12
CA THR A 200 10.91 10.26 24.85
C THR A 200 12.23 10.83 24.31
N ASP A 201 13.24 10.90 25.17
CA ASP A 201 14.54 11.50 24.84
C ASP A 201 15.34 10.65 23.85
N ASN A 202 14.97 9.39 23.66
CA ASN A 202 15.64 8.55 22.66
C ASN A 202 15.13 8.86 21.25
N PRO A 203 15.96 9.47 20.37
CA PRO A 203 15.56 9.91 19.03
C PRO A 203 15.14 8.78 18.11
N ASN A 204 15.55 7.54 18.37
CA ASN A 204 15.25 6.37 17.57
C ASN A 204 13.99 5.61 18.02
N HIS A 205 13.35 6.01 19.12
CA HIS A 205 12.08 5.43 19.53
C HIS A 205 10.97 5.82 18.53
N TYR A 206 10.18 4.83 18.14
CA TYR A 206 8.96 5.09 17.34
C TYR A 206 7.86 5.64 18.21
N PHE A 207 7.13 6.63 17.70
CA PHE A 207 6.08 7.31 18.46
C PHE A 207 5.02 6.34 18.98
N LEU A 208 4.50 5.46 18.14
CA LEU A 208 3.42 4.54 18.50
C LEU A 208 3.80 3.47 19.53
N THR A 209 5.06 3.08 19.61
CA THR A 209 5.53 2.02 20.52
C THR A 209 6.27 2.57 21.73
N GLY A 210 6.88 3.75 21.63
CA GLY A 210 7.86 4.26 22.61
C GLY A 210 9.11 3.38 22.69
N LYS A 211 9.42 2.58 21.68
CA LYS A 211 10.53 1.62 21.60
C LYS A 211 11.25 1.75 20.27
N THR A 212 12.40 1.08 20.13
CA THR A 212 13.20 1.03 18.90
C THR A 212 12.61 0.13 17.79
N LYS A 213 11.51 -0.58 18.08
CA LYS A 213 10.79 -1.42 17.11
C LYS A 213 9.49 -0.74 16.69
N PRO A 214 9.18 -0.60 15.39
CA PRO A 214 7.94 0.01 14.90
C PRO A 214 6.74 -0.91 15.11
N THR A 215 5.54 -0.33 15.10
CA THR A 215 4.29 -1.07 14.96
C THR A 215 4.09 -1.45 13.48
N GLU A 216 3.54 -2.64 13.25
CA GLU A 216 3.15 -3.05 11.92
C GLU A 216 1.87 -2.31 11.48
N PRO A 217 1.82 -1.72 10.25
CA PRO A 217 0.66 -0.99 9.77
C PRO A 217 -0.63 -1.80 9.74
N ARG A 218 -0.55 -3.11 9.45
CA ARG A 218 -1.72 -4.00 9.44
C ARG A 218 -2.30 -4.15 10.85
N THR A 219 -1.45 -4.38 11.84
CA THR A 219 -1.86 -4.50 13.25
C THR A 219 -2.45 -3.18 13.77
N TYR A 220 -1.85 -2.04 13.40
CA TYR A 220 -2.36 -0.74 13.80
C TYR A 220 -3.70 -0.38 13.14
N ARG A 221 -3.95 -0.86 11.93
CA ARG A 221 -5.23 -0.67 11.23
C ARG A 221 -6.40 -1.42 11.89
N GLN A 222 -6.10 -2.52 12.58
CA GLN A 222 -7.11 -3.33 13.28
C GLN A 222 -7.42 -2.81 14.69
N PHE A 223 -6.62 -1.86 15.17
CA PHE A 223 -6.84 -1.16 16.42
C PHE A 223 -7.91 -0.08 16.27
#